data_bcd7004a90bac413f208249c5634e9c7
#
_entry.id   bcd7004a90bac413f208249c5634e9c7
#
_cell.length_a   1.000
_cell.length_b   1.000
_cell.length_c   1.000
_cell.angle_alpha   90.00
_cell.angle_beta   90.00
_cell.angle_gamma   90.00
#
_symmetry.space_group_name_H-M   'P 1'
#
loop_
_entity.id
_entity.type
_entity.pdbx_description
1 polymer ?
#
loop_
_entity_poly.entity_id
_entity_poly.type
_entity_poly.pdbx_seq_one_letter_code
_entity_poly.pdbx_strand_id
1 'polypeptide(L)'
;MNRKWFYLLPVGACLCAAWVVRAAAPSSAESAPNKILPATATGDDLIVHEWGTFTTFSGSDGIRLDFRPLAAAYSDLPDFVRDRAFGFGSPWSKGRIRGKVRMETPVTYFYTERERSIRVKVDFPKGLLTEFYPPVQSFLPAFDRKVGTTTGETIGNSSLDWGTVQLIPASAFRPQVSDPKDAEWLQQQILQNLCLPGNGHYTAARATDSAFVRTVEPLPAKPVIDELDGFSNMPGRRHLEKFLFYRGVGKFELPVTATADASGQVSLINKGDAPLTGAFLVQVRSGADGRPTLWRTRVAKVPVGSPVVFDGPHLVTDRNKFYDEIVSQLVSEGLYEKEARAMVATWEDSWFTEIGTRVFYCLPQAATDEILPLTIEPKPQQTVRVLVARLEVMTKSDETRVLETIGKSAVERTERIKAAGGARIEEAPIPADLLALGRLAEPALARAKSIAREETVRTEAERLLNQLQNELQTR
;
A
#
# COMPACT_ATOMS: atom_id res chain seq x y z
N MET A 1 3.69 50.78 -62.43
CA MET A 1 4.82 51.71 -62.47
C MET A 1 5.91 51.18 -61.59
N ASN A 2 6.88 50.52 -62.20
CA ASN A 2 8.31 50.86 -62.37
C ASN A 2 8.99 51.19 -60.99
N ARG A 3 10.06 50.54 -60.58
CA ARG A 3 11.32 50.23 -61.22
C ARG A 3 12.17 49.28 -60.38
N LYS A 4 12.83 48.32 -61.07
CA LYS A 4 13.99 47.50 -60.63
C LYS A 4 15.20 48.45 -60.39
N TRP A 5 16.16 47.97 -59.53
CA TRP A 5 17.60 48.12 -59.83
C TRP A 5 18.42 47.03 -59.16
N PHE A 6 19.21 46.36 -59.98
CA PHE A 6 20.31 45.42 -59.70
C PHE A 6 21.59 46.16 -59.36
N TYR A 7 22.48 45.54 -58.62
CA TYR A 7 23.95 45.54 -58.77
C TYR A 7 24.55 44.46 -57.89
N LEU A 8 25.06 43.38 -58.42
CA LEU A 8 26.40 42.94 -58.88
C LEU A 8 27.51 42.92 -57.79
N LEU A 9 28.03 41.68 -57.66
CA LEU A 9 29.21 41.17 -56.92
C LEU A 9 30.52 41.90 -57.31
N PRO A 10 31.61 41.74 -56.52
CA PRO A 10 32.62 40.82 -57.00
C PRO A 10 33.22 39.85 -56.00
N VAL A 11 33.73 38.78 -56.60
CA VAL A 11 34.50 37.64 -56.13
C VAL A 11 35.84 38.08 -55.49
N GLY A 12 36.16 37.45 -54.33
CA GLY A 12 37.50 37.50 -53.77
C GLY A 12 37.78 36.14 -53.10
N ALA A 13 38.56 35.33 -53.78
CA ALA A 13 39.06 34.05 -53.31
C ALA A 13 40.15 34.27 -52.25
N CYS A 14 40.00 33.67 -51.07
CA CYS A 14 41.08 33.36 -50.15
C CYS A 14 40.99 31.91 -49.68
N LEU A 15 41.93 31.12 -50.14
CA LEU A 15 42.27 29.80 -49.69
C LEU A 15 42.80 29.91 -48.25
N CYS A 16 42.09 29.32 -47.26
CA CYS A 16 42.66 28.97 -45.98
C CYS A 16 42.24 27.56 -45.62
N ALA A 17 43.24 26.74 -45.37
CA ALA A 17 43.18 25.32 -45.05
C ALA A 17 42.25 25.07 -43.88
N ALA A 18 41.21 24.29 -44.09
CA ALA A 18 40.33 23.78 -43.03
C ALA A 18 40.99 22.56 -42.41
N TRP A 19 41.42 22.70 -41.17
CA TRP A 19 41.62 21.56 -40.28
C TRP A 19 40.25 21.01 -39.91
N VAL A 20 39.94 19.82 -40.43
CA VAL A 20 38.76 19.04 -40.03
C VAL A 20 39.09 18.43 -38.68
N VAL A 21 38.70 19.11 -37.59
CA VAL A 21 38.54 18.48 -36.30
C VAL A 21 37.23 17.68 -36.35
N ARG A 22 37.36 16.40 -36.56
CA ARG A 22 36.25 15.46 -36.47
C ARG A 22 35.88 15.35 -35.00
N ALA A 23 34.92 16.16 -34.56
CA ALA A 23 34.26 15.97 -33.27
C ALA A 23 33.55 14.61 -33.33
N ALA A 24 34.07 13.66 -32.61
CA ALA A 24 33.35 12.41 -32.32
C ALA A 24 32.06 12.76 -31.59
N ALA A 25 30.93 12.49 -32.21
CA ALA A 25 29.64 12.51 -31.53
C ALA A 25 29.72 11.57 -30.32
N PRO A 26 29.20 11.95 -29.15
CA PRO A 26 29.05 10.99 -28.06
C PRO A 26 28.08 9.92 -28.54
N SER A 27 28.59 8.71 -28.66
CA SER A 27 27.79 7.50 -28.78
C SER A 27 26.81 7.49 -27.60
N SER A 28 25.55 7.77 -27.88
CA SER A 28 24.46 7.41 -26.98
C SER A 28 24.46 5.88 -26.92
N ALA A 29 25.24 5.34 -26.01
CA ALA A 29 25.06 3.98 -25.55
C ALA A 29 23.71 4.00 -24.85
N GLU A 30 22.68 3.70 -25.61
CA GLU A 30 21.39 3.23 -25.13
C GLU A 30 21.71 2.02 -24.25
N SER A 31 21.73 2.22 -22.93
CA SER A 31 21.84 1.13 -21.98
C SER A 31 20.59 0.29 -22.20
N ALA A 32 20.74 -0.80 -22.95
CA ALA A 32 19.74 -1.85 -23.01
C ALA A 32 19.32 -2.17 -21.58
N PRO A 33 18.01 -2.31 -21.30
CA PRO A 33 17.56 -2.71 -19.98
C PRO A 33 18.30 -4.01 -19.65
N ASN A 34 18.97 -3.99 -18.52
CA ASN A 34 19.70 -5.13 -18.00
C ASN A 34 18.68 -6.25 -17.83
N LYS A 35 18.55 -7.08 -18.84
CA LYS A 35 17.76 -8.29 -18.83
C LYS A 35 18.49 -9.20 -17.84
N ILE A 36 18.16 -9.07 -16.55
CA ILE A 36 18.55 -10.06 -15.56
C ILE A 36 17.82 -11.32 -15.98
N LEU A 37 18.45 -12.05 -16.91
CA LEU A 37 18.15 -13.46 -17.12
C LEU A 37 18.29 -14.09 -15.73
N PRO A 38 17.37 -14.95 -15.30
CA PRO A 38 17.61 -15.76 -14.13
C PRO A 38 18.98 -16.41 -14.36
N ALA A 39 19.92 -16.07 -13.50
CA ALA A 39 21.22 -16.72 -13.52
C ALA A 39 20.92 -18.21 -13.55
N THR A 40 21.52 -18.94 -14.48
CA THR A 40 21.43 -20.40 -14.50
C THR A 40 22.01 -20.85 -13.17
N ALA A 41 21.11 -21.11 -12.22
CA ALA A 41 21.44 -21.35 -10.84
C ALA A 41 22.29 -22.62 -10.76
N THR A 42 23.53 -22.47 -10.45
CA THR A 42 24.33 -23.59 -9.98
C THR A 42 23.83 -24.00 -8.60
N GLY A 43 22.84 -24.81 -8.58
CA GLY A 43 22.37 -25.76 -7.54
C GLY A 43 22.02 -25.28 -6.14
N ASP A 44 22.34 -24.07 -5.69
CA ASP A 44 22.15 -23.68 -4.26
C ASP A 44 21.51 -22.31 -4.01
N ASP A 45 21.04 -21.64 -5.04
CA ASP A 45 20.70 -20.24 -4.99
C ASP A 45 19.22 -20.00 -4.68
N LEU A 46 18.92 -19.70 -3.42
CA LEU A 46 17.62 -19.21 -2.98
C LEU A 46 17.54 -17.71 -3.25
N ILE A 47 16.54 -17.28 -4.04
CA ILE A 47 16.21 -15.87 -4.25
C ILE A 47 14.89 -15.58 -3.55
N VAL A 48 14.83 -14.44 -2.86
CA VAL A 48 13.66 -14.00 -2.12
C VAL A 48 13.26 -12.60 -2.58
N HIS A 49 12.01 -12.44 -2.99
CA HIS A 49 11.43 -11.15 -3.32
C HIS A 49 10.26 -10.84 -2.39
N GLU A 50 10.14 -9.59 -2.01
CA GLU A 50 9.00 -9.10 -1.24
C GLU A 50 8.52 -7.79 -1.82
N TRP A 51 7.20 -7.63 -1.94
CA TRP A 51 6.59 -6.34 -2.20
C TRP A 51 5.41 -6.10 -1.27
N GLY A 52 5.11 -4.83 -1.03
CA GLY A 52 3.99 -4.41 -0.19
C GLY A 52 3.79 -2.90 -0.26
N THR A 53 2.85 -2.40 0.53
CA THR A 53 2.49 -0.99 0.55
C THR A 53 2.41 -0.45 1.98
N PHE A 54 2.97 0.74 2.20
CA PHE A 54 2.74 1.53 3.40
C PHE A 54 1.83 2.71 3.06
N THR A 55 0.63 2.74 3.61
CA THR A 55 -0.33 3.82 3.40
C THR A 55 -0.37 4.75 4.59
N THR A 56 -0.28 6.07 4.33
CA THR A 56 -0.37 7.13 5.33
C THR A 56 -1.29 8.24 4.83
N PHE A 57 -1.81 9.02 5.77
CA PHE A 57 -2.63 10.21 5.49
C PHE A 57 -1.96 11.47 6.05
N SER A 58 -2.07 12.57 5.33
CA SER A 58 -1.57 13.87 5.78
C SER A 58 -2.52 15.01 5.42
N GLY A 59 -2.49 16.06 6.23
CA GLY A 59 -3.10 17.34 5.86
C GLY A 59 -2.31 18.03 4.75
N SER A 60 -2.84 19.14 4.26
CA SER A 60 -2.19 19.96 3.22
C SER A 60 -0.83 20.52 3.65
N ASP A 61 -0.59 20.65 4.94
CA ASP A 61 0.67 21.07 5.57
C ASP A 61 1.69 19.94 5.78
N GLY A 62 1.33 18.72 5.38
CA GLY A 62 2.18 17.53 5.52
C GLY A 62 2.18 16.92 6.91
N ILE A 63 1.37 17.42 7.84
CA ILE A 63 1.21 16.81 9.16
C ILE A 63 0.52 15.45 9.01
N ARG A 64 1.18 14.40 9.50
CA ARG A 64 0.65 13.03 9.48
C ARG A 64 -0.55 12.91 10.42
N LEU A 65 -1.59 12.24 9.95
CA LEU A 65 -2.82 12.03 10.66
C LEU A 65 -2.84 10.63 11.27
N ASP A 66 -3.19 10.57 12.56
CA ASP A 66 -3.52 9.29 13.19
C ASP A 66 -4.91 8.84 12.73
N PHE A 67 -5.05 7.57 12.43
CA PHE A 67 -6.31 6.98 12.01
C PHE A 67 -6.41 5.53 12.51
N ARG A 68 -7.56 4.87 12.24
CA ARG A 68 -7.74 3.46 12.54
C ARG A 68 -7.62 2.63 11.25
N PRO A 69 -6.42 2.16 10.93
CA PRO A 69 -6.11 1.60 9.62
C PRO A 69 -6.94 0.40 9.23
N LEU A 70 -7.44 -0.35 10.22
CA LEU A 70 -8.14 -1.62 10.02
C LEU A 70 -9.66 -1.50 10.16
N ALA A 71 -10.19 -0.32 10.52
CA ALA A 71 -11.62 -0.16 10.82
C ALA A 71 -12.53 -0.44 9.62
N ALA A 72 -12.06 -0.20 8.40
CA ALA A 72 -12.82 -0.44 7.16
C ALA A 72 -12.50 -1.79 6.48
N ALA A 73 -11.65 -2.63 7.08
CA ALA A 73 -11.05 -3.79 6.42
C ALA A 73 -11.63 -5.15 6.89
N TYR A 74 -12.91 -5.18 7.27
CA TYR A 74 -13.52 -6.42 7.78
C TYR A 74 -13.76 -7.50 6.72
N SER A 75 -13.77 -7.16 5.43
CA SER A 75 -14.16 -8.07 4.34
C SER A 75 -13.25 -8.06 3.12
N ASP A 76 -12.04 -7.49 3.23
CA ASP A 76 -11.14 -7.35 2.08
C ASP A 76 -10.16 -8.52 1.89
N LEU A 77 -10.16 -9.48 2.80
CA LEU A 77 -9.32 -10.67 2.77
C LEU A 77 -10.14 -11.95 2.76
N PRO A 78 -9.60 -13.03 2.15
CA PRO A 78 -10.23 -14.36 2.20
C PRO A 78 -10.34 -14.89 3.65
N ASP A 79 -11.38 -15.66 3.93
CA ASP A 79 -11.68 -16.23 5.26
C ASP A 79 -10.57 -17.14 5.83
N PHE A 80 -9.71 -17.69 4.95
CA PHE A 80 -8.60 -18.54 5.42
C PHE A 80 -7.40 -17.73 5.94
N VAL A 81 -7.35 -16.42 5.71
CA VAL A 81 -6.31 -15.54 6.27
C VAL A 81 -6.52 -15.41 7.76
N ARG A 82 -5.48 -15.68 8.53
CA ARG A 82 -5.54 -15.57 9.98
C ARG A 82 -5.57 -14.11 10.40
N ASP A 83 -6.56 -13.76 11.19
CA ASP A 83 -6.75 -12.42 11.74
C ASP A 83 -6.69 -12.47 13.27
N ARG A 84 -5.61 -11.96 13.84
CA ARG A 84 -5.45 -11.91 15.29
C ARG A 84 -6.17 -10.72 15.94
N ALA A 85 -6.69 -9.79 15.13
CA ALA A 85 -7.48 -8.65 15.60
C ALA A 85 -8.99 -8.95 15.58
N PHE A 86 -9.40 -10.12 15.10
CA PHE A 86 -10.79 -10.55 15.04
C PHE A 86 -11.25 -11.15 16.37
N GLY A 87 -12.45 -10.76 16.81
CA GLY A 87 -13.11 -11.36 17.98
C GLY A 87 -13.76 -10.32 18.90
N PHE A 88 -14.98 -10.60 19.32
CA PHE A 88 -15.69 -9.82 20.35
C PHE A 88 -14.89 -9.85 21.65
N GLY A 89 -14.49 -8.69 22.14
CA GLY A 89 -13.69 -8.56 23.37
C GLY A 89 -12.18 -8.74 23.17
N SER A 90 -11.70 -8.97 21.94
CA SER A 90 -10.26 -8.90 21.68
C SER A 90 -9.74 -7.49 21.97
N PRO A 91 -8.67 -7.33 22.76
CA PRO A 91 -8.01 -6.03 22.95
C PRO A 91 -7.47 -5.47 21.62
N TRP A 92 -7.32 -6.32 20.61
CA TRP A 92 -6.82 -6.02 19.27
C TRP A 92 -7.95 -5.78 18.25
N SER A 93 -9.20 -5.54 18.70
CA SER A 93 -10.29 -5.25 17.78
C SER A 93 -9.85 -4.22 16.72
N LYS A 94 -10.02 -4.56 15.44
CA LYS A 94 -9.67 -3.71 14.29
C LYS A 94 -10.14 -2.27 14.47
N GLY A 95 -11.34 -2.08 14.99
CA GLY A 95 -11.91 -0.76 15.24
C GLY A 95 -11.25 0.06 16.35
N ARG A 96 -10.32 -0.51 17.12
CA ARG A 96 -9.66 0.19 18.25
C ARG A 96 -8.19 0.50 17.99
N ILE A 97 -7.57 -0.19 17.04
CA ILE A 97 -6.13 -0.02 16.75
C ILE A 97 -5.92 1.31 16.02
N ARG A 98 -5.15 2.21 16.61
CA ARG A 98 -4.74 3.47 16.01
C ARG A 98 -3.28 3.39 15.55
N GLY A 99 -2.98 3.98 14.41
CA GLY A 99 -1.63 4.07 13.88
C GLY A 99 -1.48 5.21 12.89
N LYS A 100 -0.25 5.45 12.45
CA LYS A 100 0.09 6.44 11.43
C LYS A 100 0.29 5.81 10.06
N VAL A 101 0.57 4.50 10.05
CA VAL A 101 0.89 3.74 8.84
C VAL A 101 0.06 2.46 8.82
N ARG A 102 -0.66 2.23 7.75
CA ARG A 102 -1.21 0.92 7.41
C ARG A 102 -0.21 0.22 6.52
N MET A 103 0.25 -0.93 6.93
CA MET A 103 1.03 -1.83 6.11
C MET A 103 0.05 -2.79 5.42
N GLU A 104 -0.01 -2.67 4.10
CA GLU A 104 -0.95 -3.43 3.28
C GLU A 104 -0.17 -4.44 2.44
N THR A 105 -0.56 -5.69 2.56
CA THR A 105 -0.10 -6.82 1.76
C THR A 105 1.40 -6.89 1.46
N PRO A 106 2.32 -6.94 2.40
CA PRO A 106 3.59 -7.59 2.10
C PRO A 106 3.33 -9.04 1.72
N VAL A 107 3.85 -9.43 0.57
CA VAL A 107 3.90 -10.80 0.10
C VAL A 107 5.34 -11.17 -0.20
N THR A 108 5.81 -12.27 0.40
CA THR A 108 7.18 -12.74 0.26
C THR A 108 7.21 -13.98 -0.62
N TYR A 109 7.86 -13.89 -1.76
CA TYR A 109 8.03 -14.95 -2.75
C TYR A 109 9.40 -15.59 -2.63
N PHE A 110 9.45 -16.87 -2.99
CA PHE A 110 10.68 -17.66 -2.98
C PHE A 110 10.90 -18.27 -4.36
N TYR A 111 12.13 -18.19 -4.86
CA TYR A 111 12.54 -18.79 -6.12
C TYR A 111 13.68 -19.79 -5.84
N THR A 112 13.49 -21.01 -6.29
CA THR A 112 14.45 -22.11 -6.09
C THR A 112 14.19 -23.16 -7.16
N GLU A 113 15.26 -23.83 -7.61
CA GLU A 113 15.21 -24.91 -8.58
C GLU A 113 14.96 -26.29 -7.93
N ARG A 114 15.06 -26.39 -6.60
CA ARG A 114 14.92 -27.64 -5.85
C ARG A 114 14.02 -27.47 -4.63
N GLU A 115 13.42 -28.57 -4.20
CA GLU A 115 12.75 -28.62 -2.91
C GLU A 115 13.75 -28.38 -1.79
N ARG A 116 13.35 -27.53 -0.82
CA ARG A 116 14.15 -27.23 0.37
C ARG A 116 13.30 -26.79 1.52
N SER A 117 13.84 -26.92 2.71
CA SER A 117 13.28 -26.34 3.93
C SER A 117 14.06 -25.08 4.31
N ILE A 118 13.33 -24.05 4.71
CA ILE A 118 13.90 -22.79 5.21
C ILE A 118 13.17 -22.38 6.47
N ARG A 119 13.79 -21.52 7.29
CA ARG A 119 13.09 -20.82 8.39
C ARG A 119 12.82 -19.39 7.96
N VAL A 120 11.64 -18.87 8.34
CA VAL A 120 11.25 -17.51 8.00
C VAL A 120 10.64 -16.84 9.21
N LYS A 121 11.13 -15.64 9.54
CA LYS A 121 10.62 -14.76 10.57
C LYS A 121 10.61 -13.33 10.09
N VAL A 122 9.54 -12.59 10.39
CA VAL A 122 9.47 -11.14 10.22
C VAL A 122 9.25 -10.47 11.56
N ASP A 123 10.00 -9.40 11.81
CA ASP A 123 9.84 -8.54 12.98
C ASP A 123 9.24 -7.19 12.56
N PHE A 124 8.45 -6.58 13.44
CA PHE A 124 7.92 -5.25 13.26
C PHE A 124 8.08 -4.45 14.55
N PRO A 125 9.28 -3.90 14.82
CA PRO A 125 9.61 -3.26 16.10
C PRO A 125 8.72 -2.06 16.44
N LYS A 126 8.30 -1.28 15.42
CA LYS A 126 7.46 -0.07 15.58
C LYS A 126 6.00 -0.29 15.14
N GLY A 127 5.53 -1.55 15.15
CA GLY A 127 4.19 -1.87 14.67
C GLY A 127 3.60 -3.13 15.27
N LEU A 128 2.40 -3.47 14.79
CA LEU A 128 1.66 -4.67 15.12
C LEU A 128 1.30 -5.40 13.83
N LEU A 129 1.73 -6.64 13.70
CA LEU A 129 1.33 -7.56 12.63
C LEU A 129 -0.03 -8.16 12.98
N THR A 130 -1.03 -7.97 12.15
CA THR A 130 -2.44 -8.25 12.47
C THR A 130 -3.01 -9.43 11.72
N GLU A 131 -2.75 -9.54 10.42
CA GLU A 131 -3.21 -10.65 9.59
C GLU A 131 -2.03 -11.34 8.92
N PHE A 132 -2.17 -12.65 8.67
CA PHE A 132 -1.13 -13.44 8.02
C PHE A 132 -1.67 -14.75 7.42
N TYR A 133 -0.98 -15.25 6.39
CA TYR A 133 -1.22 -16.57 5.81
C TYR A 133 0.05 -17.03 5.05
N PRO A 134 0.41 -18.31 5.08
CA PRO A 134 -0.11 -19.42 5.90
C PRO A 134 0.04 -19.20 7.42
N PRO A 135 -0.58 -20.05 8.27
CA PRO A 135 -0.45 -19.97 9.72
C PRO A 135 1.02 -19.98 10.18
N VAL A 136 1.34 -19.19 11.21
CA VAL A 136 2.67 -19.10 11.81
C VAL A 136 2.81 -20.09 12.98
N GLN A 137 4.05 -20.49 13.29
CA GLN A 137 4.36 -21.30 14.46
C GLN A 137 4.25 -20.49 15.76
N SER A 138 4.63 -19.22 15.71
CA SER A 138 4.51 -18.31 16.85
C SER A 138 4.42 -16.85 16.38
N PHE A 139 3.88 -16.00 17.26
CA PHE A 139 3.80 -14.56 17.03
C PHE A 139 3.94 -13.78 18.34
N LEU A 140 4.42 -12.55 18.25
CA LEU A 140 4.48 -11.58 19.32
C LEU A 140 3.70 -10.32 18.96
N PRO A 141 3.13 -9.59 19.96
CA PRO A 141 2.90 -10.04 21.32
C PRO A 141 1.92 -11.21 21.33
N ALA A 142 2.10 -12.14 22.26
CA ALA A 142 1.16 -13.23 22.46
C ALA A 142 -0.20 -12.66 22.91
N PHE A 143 -1.28 -13.31 22.51
CA PHE A 143 -2.62 -12.94 22.94
C PHE A 143 -2.78 -13.20 24.44
N ASP A 144 -2.94 -12.16 25.25
CA ASP A 144 -3.28 -12.27 26.66
C ASP A 144 -4.69 -11.72 26.91
N ARG A 145 -5.64 -12.61 27.19
CA ARG A 145 -7.03 -12.24 27.53
C ARG A 145 -7.14 -11.37 28.79
N LYS A 146 -6.09 -11.32 29.61
CA LYS A 146 -6.08 -10.54 30.87
C LYS A 146 -5.71 -9.08 30.65
N VAL A 147 -5.10 -8.74 29.53
CA VAL A 147 -4.74 -7.36 29.19
C VAL A 147 -5.92 -6.69 28.49
N GLY A 148 -6.96 -6.35 29.23
CA GLY A 148 -8.23 -5.84 28.74
C GLY A 148 -8.24 -4.42 28.15
N THR A 149 -7.07 -3.77 28.02
CA THR A 149 -7.00 -2.38 27.50
C THR A 149 -5.70 -2.16 26.78
N THR A 150 -5.63 -2.52 25.51
CA THR A 150 -4.59 -1.97 24.64
C THR A 150 -5.00 -0.59 24.19
N THR A 151 -4.57 0.40 24.94
CA THR A 151 -4.45 1.75 24.43
C THR A 151 -3.43 1.74 23.29
N GLY A 152 -3.51 2.69 22.34
CA GLY A 152 -2.56 2.78 21.22
C GLY A 152 -1.06 2.85 21.56
N GLU A 153 -0.72 2.73 22.84
CA GLU A 153 0.64 2.70 23.38
C GLU A 153 1.32 1.32 23.27
N THR A 154 0.54 0.25 23.01
CA THR A 154 1.06 -1.12 22.92
C THR A 154 1.39 -1.59 21.51
N ILE A 155 1.34 -0.71 20.51
CA ILE A 155 1.81 -1.01 19.15
C ILE A 155 3.34 -0.99 19.16
N GLY A 156 3.96 -2.15 19.04
CA GLY A 156 5.41 -2.31 18.97
C GLY A 156 5.86 -3.73 19.26
N ASN A 157 7.09 -4.03 18.88
CA ASN A 157 7.75 -5.33 19.11
C ASN A 157 6.93 -6.54 18.64
N SER A 158 6.27 -6.40 17.49
CA SER A 158 5.51 -7.49 16.90
C SER A 158 6.40 -8.37 16.04
N SER A 159 6.08 -9.65 15.99
CA SER A 159 6.75 -10.60 15.10
C SER A 159 5.82 -11.72 14.65
N LEU A 160 6.12 -12.30 13.49
CA LEU A 160 5.55 -13.54 12.98
C LEU A 160 6.70 -14.49 12.67
N ASP A 161 6.66 -15.70 13.21
CA ASP A 161 7.64 -16.75 12.97
C ASP A 161 6.93 -17.97 12.37
N TRP A 162 7.13 -18.21 11.07
CA TRP A 162 6.60 -19.39 10.38
C TRP A 162 7.37 -20.68 10.76
N GLY A 163 8.51 -20.54 11.46
CA GLY A 163 9.37 -21.66 11.74
C GLY A 163 9.93 -22.25 10.44
N THR A 164 9.92 -23.58 10.33
CA THR A 164 10.36 -24.26 9.12
C THR A 164 9.24 -24.41 8.12
N VAL A 165 9.43 -23.84 6.93
CA VAL A 165 8.56 -23.99 5.77
C VAL A 165 9.27 -24.79 4.67
N GLN A 166 8.51 -25.55 3.89
CA GLN A 166 9.02 -26.30 2.75
C GLN A 166 8.73 -25.54 1.47
N LEU A 167 9.74 -25.32 0.64
CA LEU A 167 9.61 -24.74 -0.68
C LEU A 167 9.56 -25.85 -1.74
N ILE A 168 8.59 -25.75 -2.66
CA ILE A 168 8.39 -26.65 -3.77
C ILE A 168 8.48 -25.83 -5.06
N PRO A 169 9.49 -26.03 -5.91
CA PRO A 169 9.61 -25.32 -7.17
C PRO A 169 8.32 -25.38 -8.00
N ALA A 170 7.92 -24.29 -8.63
CA ALA A 170 6.73 -24.27 -9.48
C ALA A 170 6.79 -25.33 -10.59
N SER A 171 7.98 -25.59 -11.14
CA SER A 171 8.24 -26.62 -12.15
C SER A 171 8.06 -28.05 -11.64
N ALA A 172 8.34 -28.29 -10.35
CA ALA A 172 8.23 -29.61 -9.71
C ALA A 172 6.81 -29.86 -9.13
N PHE A 173 6.04 -28.81 -8.91
CA PHE A 173 4.70 -28.94 -8.34
C PHE A 173 3.77 -29.69 -9.30
N ARG A 174 3.27 -30.83 -8.82
CA ARG A 174 2.24 -31.62 -9.50
C ARG A 174 1.11 -31.82 -8.50
N PRO A 175 -0.04 -31.15 -8.66
CA PRO A 175 -1.19 -31.41 -7.82
C PRO A 175 -1.61 -32.86 -8.06
N GLN A 176 -1.36 -33.72 -7.09
CA GLN A 176 -1.90 -35.08 -7.12
C GLN A 176 -3.34 -34.99 -6.62
N VAL A 177 -4.28 -35.03 -7.55
CA VAL A 177 -5.72 -35.04 -7.22
C VAL A 177 -6.10 -36.21 -6.30
N SER A 178 -5.24 -37.20 -6.22
CA SER A 178 -5.36 -38.35 -5.32
C SER A 178 -4.85 -38.10 -3.88
N ASP A 179 -4.07 -37.04 -3.64
CA ASP A 179 -3.68 -36.68 -2.28
C ASP A 179 -4.76 -35.74 -1.68
N PRO A 180 -5.51 -36.17 -0.63
CA PRO A 180 -6.51 -35.31 0.02
C PRO A 180 -5.94 -33.97 0.50
N LYS A 181 -4.63 -33.87 0.69
CA LYS A 181 -3.93 -32.66 1.14
C LYS A 181 -3.76 -31.62 0.03
N ASP A 182 -3.58 -32.08 -1.22
CA ASP A 182 -3.53 -31.20 -2.39
C ASP A 182 -4.96 -30.85 -2.87
N ALA A 183 -5.94 -31.72 -2.60
CA ALA A 183 -7.35 -31.42 -2.84
C ALA A 183 -7.83 -30.23 -2.01
N GLU A 184 -7.31 -30.06 -0.82
CA GLU A 184 -7.64 -28.97 0.08
C GLU A 184 -7.17 -27.60 -0.47
N TRP A 185 -5.95 -27.55 -1.03
CA TRP A 185 -5.46 -26.36 -1.71
C TRP A 185 -6.29 -26.04 -2.97
N LEU A 186 -6.61 -27.04 -3.80
CA LEU A 186 -7.49 -26.86 -4.95
C LEU A 186 -8.87 -26.36 -4.52
N GLN A 187 -9.42 -26.88 -3.45
CA GLN A 187 -10.70 -26.43 -2.91
C GLN A 187 -10.63 -24.98 -2.42
N GLN A 188 -9.55 -24.57 -1.75
CA GLN A 188 -9.31 -23.17 -1.39
C GLN A 188 -9.21 -22.29 -2.63
N GLN A 189 -8.50 -22.72 -3.69
CA GLN A 189 -8.41 -22.00 -4.96
C GLN A 189 -9.79 -21.83 -5.62
N ILE A 190 -10.59 -22.88 -5.64
CA ILE A 190 -11.94 -22.88 -6.21
C ILE A 190 -12.85 -21.94 -5.40
N LEU A 191 -12.85 -22.03 -4.09
CA LEU A 191 -13.65 -21.17 -3.23
C LEU A 191 -13.28 -19.70 -3.38
N GLN A 192 -11.98 -19.39 -3.51
CA GLN A 192 -11.49 -18.03 -3.72
C GLN A 192 -11.90 -17.44 -5.09
N ASN A 193 -12.00 -18.26 -6.12
CA ASN A 193 -12.43 -17.82 -7.44
C ASN A 193 -13.96 -17.69 -7.55
N LEU A 194 -14.72 -18.39 -6.71
CA LEU A 194 -16.18 -18.48 -6.82
C LEU A 194 -16.95 -17.59 -5.84
N CYS A 195 -16.36 -17.18 -4.73
CA CYS A 195 -17.19 -16.79 -3.58
C CYS A 195 -17.24 -15.31 -3.22
N LEU A 196 -16.36 -14.42 -3.69
CA LEU A 196 -16.46 -13.05 -3.20
C LEU A 196 -16.13 -12.00 -4.27
N PRO A 197 -17.06 -11.08 -4.56
CA PRO A 197 -16.72 -9.81 -5.19
C PRO A 197 -15.74 -9.08 -4.26
N GLY A 198 -14.50 -8.88 -4.68
CA GLY A 198 -13.45 -8.20 -3.89
C GLY A 198 -12.20 -9.03 -3.61
N ASN A 199 -12.23 -10.35 -3.77
CA ASN A 199 -11.04 -11.20 -3.59
C ASN A 199 -10.01 -11.15 -4.73
N GLY A 200 -10.22 -10.30 -5.72
CA GLY A 200 -9.28 -10.08 -6.84
C GLY A 200 -7.87 -9.74 -6.39
N HIS A 201 -7.73 -8.97 -5.33
CA HIS A 201 -6.46 -8.55 -4.76
C HIS A 201 -5.54 -9.73 -4.39
N TYR A 202 -6.03 -10.65 -3.58
CA TYR A 202 -5.25 -11.80 -3.13
C TYR A 202 -4.89 -12.75 -4.28
N THR A 203 -5.83 -12.95 -5.21
CA THR A 203 -5.64 -13.83 -6.37
C THR A 203 -4.58 -13.30 -7.32
N ALA A 204 -4.54 -11.98 -7.57
CA ALA A 204 -3.56 -11.36 -8.45
C ALA A 204 -2.12 -11.62 -7.98
N ALA A 205 -1.87 -11.63 -6.66
CA ALA A 205 -0.56 -11.91 -6.09
C ALA A 205 -0.04 -13.33 -6.40
N ARG A 206 -0.89 -14.27 -6.79
CA ARG A 206 -0.50 -15.64 -7.18
C ARG A 206 0.02 -15.76 -8.61
N ALA A 207 -0.13 -14.74 -9.44
CA ALA A 207 0.25 -14.75 -10.85
C ALA A 207 1.77 -14.60 -11.07
N THR A 208 2.58 -15.40 -10.35
CA THR A 208 4.04 -15.38 -10.39
C THR A 208 4.61 -16.78 -10.65
N ASP A 209 5.91 -16.86 -10.96
CA ASP A 209 6.64 -18.11 -11.12
C ASP A 209 7.30 -18.58 -9.81
N SER A 210 6.97 -17.98 -8.67
CA SER A 210 7.52 -18.34 -7.37
C SER A 210 7.24 -19.80 -7.00
N ALA A 211 8.09 -20.36 -6.17
CA ALA A 211 7.88 -21.67 -5.56
C ALA A 211 6.62 -21.66 -4.67
N PHE A 212 6.02 -22.82 -4.48
CA PHE A 212 5.00 -23.00 -3.46
C PHE A 212 5.63 -23.09 -2.08
N VAL A 213 4.99 -22.48 -1.11
CA VAL A 213 5.32 -22.52 0.30
C VAL A 213 4.37 -23.48 0.99
N ARG A 214 4.89 -24.57 1.55
CA ARG A 214 4.11 -25.52 2.35
C ARG A 214 4.45 -25.34 3.82
N THR A 215 3.41 -25.18 4.64
CA THR A 215 3.51 -25.13 6.09
C THR A 215 2.66 -26.22 6.71
N VAL A 216 2.92 -26.51 7.98
CA VAL A 216 2.09 -27.43 8.78
C VAL A 216 1.53 -26.63 9.96
N GLU A 217 0.24 -26.70 10.16
CA GLU A 217 -0.41 -26.03 11.29
C GLU A 217 0.18 -26.52 12.60
N PRO A 218 0.65 -25.61 13.48
CA PRO A 218 1.24 -26.02 14.76
C PRO A 218 0.20 -26.70 15.64
N LEU A 219 0.66 -27.64 16.46
CA LEU A 219 -0.16 -28.17 17.54
C LEU A 219 -0.46 -27.02 18.52
N PRO A 220 -1.71 -26.82 18.93
CA PRO A 220 -2.03 -25.80 19.91
C PRO A 220 -1.30 -26.13 21.22
N ALA A 221 -0.52 -25.18 21.72
CA ALA A 221 0.23 -25.34 22.97
C ALA A 221 -0.70 -25.53 24.20
N LYS A 222 -1.96 -25.13 24.06
CA LYS A 222 -3.08 -25.41 25.00
C LYS A 222 -4.35 -25.49 24.17
N PRO A 223 -5.34 -26.30 24.58
CA PRO A 223 -6.63 -26.30 23.94
C PRO A 223 -7.22 -24.89 24.05
N VAL A 224 -7.17 -24.14 22.96
CA VAL A 224 -7.90 -22.89 22.85
C VAL A 224 -9.34 -23.31 22.61
N ILE A 225 -10.17 -23.15 23.61
CA ILE A 225 -11.62 -23.25 23.46
C ILE A 225 -12.04 -21.96 22.72
N ASP A 226 -11.82 -21.91 21.44
CA ASP A 226 -12.43 -20.93 20.56
C ASP A 226 -13.60 -21.63 19.85
N GLU A 227 -14.73 -21.68 20.57
CA GLU A 227 -16.02 -22.13 20.03
C GLU A 227 -16.57 -21.20 18.92
N LEU A 228 -15.83 -20.17 18.50
CA LEU A 228 -16.27 -19.18 17.53
C LEU A 228 -15.62 -19.30 16.15
N ASP A 229 -14.50 -20.02 16.03
CA ASP A 229 -13.92 -20.33 14.73
C ASP A 229 -14.49 -21.65 14.22
N GLY A 230 -15.55 -21.58 13.43
CA GLY A 230 -16.12 -22.73 12.73
C GLY A 230 -15.17 -23.38 11.71
N PHE A 231 -13.94 -22.90 11.59
CA PHE A 231 -12.81 -23.49 10.88
C PHE A 231 -11.82 -24.00 11.93
N SER A 232 -12.03 -25.25 12.34
CA SER A 232 -11.19 -25.95 13.28
C SER A 232 -9.71 -25.78 12.97
N ASN A 233 -8.93 -25.29 13.94
CA ASN A 233 -7.51 -25.53 14.03
C ASN A 233 -7.31 -27.05 14.08
N MET A 234 -7.17 -27.70 12.92
CA MET A 234 -6.85 -29.11 12.84
C MET A 234 -5.33 -29.25 12.96
N PRO A 235 -4.81 -29.73 14.09
CA PRO A 235 -3.38 -29.91 14.27
C PRO A 235 -2.83 -30.79 13.15
N GLY A 236 -1.72 -30.35 12.56
CA GLY A 236 -1.08 -31.06 11.46
C GLY A 236 -1.68 -30.80 10.07
N ARG A 237 -2.72 -29.94 9.94
CA ARG A 237 -3.20 -29.50 8.64
C ARG A 237 -2.08 -28.84 7.85
N ARG A 238 -1.95 -29.20 6.59
CA ARG A 238 -0.98 -28.58 5.68
C ARG A 238 -1.61 -27.44 4.93
N HIS A 239 -0.87 -26.35 4.81
CA HIS A 239 -1.23 -25.18 4.02
C HIS A 239 -0.24 -25.04 2.88
N LEU A 240 -0.73 -24.63 1.72
CA LEU A 240 0.05 -24.44 0.51
C LEU A 240 -0.32 -23.09 -0.10
N GLU A 241 0.68 -22.25 -0.35
CA GLU A 241 0.49 -20.94 -0.95
C GLU A 241 1.68 -20.58 -1.85
N LYS A 242 1.53 -19.57 -2.71
CA LYS A 242 2.61 -19.05 -3.58
C LYS A 242 3.53 -18.06 -2.88
N PHE A 243 3.17 -17.62 -1.68
CA PHE A 243 3.88 -16.59 -0.91
C PHE A 243 3.56 -16.69 0.58
N LEU A 244 4.34 -15.98 1.38
CA LEU A 244 3.93 -15.64 2.74
C LEU A 244 3.28 -14.26 2.71
N PHE A 245 2.06 -14.18 3.23
CA PHE A 245 1.29 -12.94 3.33
C PHE A 245 1.26 -12.45 4.77
N TYR A 246 1.38 -11.14 4.97
CA TYR A 246 1.10 -10.53 6.25
C TYR A 246 0.65 -9.07 6.09
N ARG A 247 0.04 -8.53 7.14
CA ARG A 247 -0.46 -7.16 7.19
C ARG A 247 -0.25 -6.61 8.60
N GLY A 248 -0.28 -5.28 8.75
CA GLY A 248 -0.13 -4.69 10.07
C GLY A 248 -0.36 -3.19 10.11
N VAL A 249 -0.15 -2.64 11.30
CA VAL A 249 -0.29 -1.23 11.61
C VAL A 249 0.98 -0.73 12.27
N GLY A 250 1.52 0.38 11.79
CA GLY A 250 2.73 0.99 12.33
C GLY A 250 2.48 2.35 12.99
N LYS A 251 3.36 2.68 13.94
CA LYS A 251 3.44 3.99 14.59
C LYS A 251 4.84 4.56 14.38
N PHE A 252 5.17 4.83 13.12
CA PHE A 252 6.45 5.42 12.72
C PHE A 252 6.25 6.44 11.61
N GLU A 253 7.26 7.21 11.31
CA GLU A 253 7.24 8.19 10.23
C GLU A 253 7.95 7.62 9.01
N LEU A 254 7.35 7.80 7.83
CA LEU A 254 8.02 7.55 6.54
C LEU A 254 8.93 8.73 6.21
N PRO A 255 10.03 8.51 5.47
CA PRO A 255 11.04 9.54 5.25
C PRO A 255 10.58 10.71 4.38
N VAL A 256 9.49 10.58 3.62
CA VAL A 256 9.01 11.63 2.72
C VAL A 256 7.79 12.32 3.28
N THR A 257 7.80 13.64 3.29
CA THR A 257 6.63 14.47 3.60
C THR A 257 6.10 15.08 2.31
N ALA A 258 4.79 15.00 2.10
CA ALA A 258 4.09 15.66 1.00
C ALA A 258 3.25 16.82 1.55
N THR A 259 3.30 17.97 0.88
CA THR A 259 2.47 19.15 1.19
C THR A 259 1.72 19.62 -0.05
N ALA A 260 0.57 20.25 0.13
CA ALA A 260 -0.19 20.88 -0.95
C ALA A 260 -0.41 22.35 -0.63
N ASP A 261 -0.05 23.25 -1.54
CA ASP A 261 -0.25 24.69 -1.37
C ASP A 261 -1.72 25.09 -1.63
N ALA A 262 -2.00 26.39 -1.58
CA ALA A 262 -3.34 26.93 -1.81
C ALA A 262 -3.89 26.67 -3.22
N SER A 263 -3.02 26.53 -4.21
CA SER A 263 -3.39 26.20 -5.60
C SER A 263 -3.64 24.69 -5.79
N GLY A 264 -3.30 23.86 -4.80
CA GLY A 264 -3.33 22.40 -4.88
C GLY A 264 -2.06 21.80 -5.49
N GLN A 265 -1.01 22.59 -5.69
CA GLN A 265 0.29 22.10 -6.16
C GLN A 265 0.96 21.30 -5.04
N VAL A 266 1.40 20.09 -5.37
CA VAL A 266 2.01 19.16 -4.42
C VAL A 266 3.52 19.23 -4.47
N SER A 267 4.14 19.30 -3.30
CA SER A 267 5.59 19.30 -3.09
C SER A 267 6.01 18.16 -2.18
N LEU A 268 7.22 17.62 -2.42
CA LEU A 268 7.82 16.57 -1.59
C LEU A 268 9.11 17.06 -0.94
N ILE A 269 9.35 16.62 0.28
CA ILE A 269 10.66 16.72 0.94
C ILE A 269 11.04 15.32 1.42
N ASN A 270 12.16 14.83 0.94
CA ASN A 270 12.77 13.58 1.40
C ASN A 270 13.70 13.90 2.58
N LYS A 271 13.34 13.40 3.75
CA LYS A 271 14.10 13.52 5.02
C LYS A 271 14.89 12.25 5.36
N GLY A 272 14.90 11.27 4.47
CA GLY A 272 15.65 10.03 4.62
C GLY A 272 17.12 10.19 4.26
N ASP A 273 17.87 9.10 4.34
CA ASP A 273 19.32 9.08 4.16
C ASP A 273 19.74 8.87 2.69
N ALA A 274 18.83 8.46 1.83
CA ALA A 274 19.10 8.18 0.41
C ALA A 274 18.11 8.88 -0.51
N PRO A 275 18.54 9.32 -1.72
CA PRO A 275 17.61 9.85 -2.71
C PRO A 275 16.67 8.75 -3.22
N LEU A 276 15.46 9.13 -3.65
CA LEU A 276 14.53 8.21 -4.29
C LEU A 276 14.71 8.23 -5.81
N THR A 277 14.49 7.10 -6.45
CA THR A 277 14.59 6.88 -7.90
C THR A 277 13.45 7.54 -8.69
N GLY A 278 12.41 8.01 -8.01
CA GLY A 278 11.28 8.75 -8.56
C GLY A 278 10.09 8.75 -7.65
N ALA A 279 9.09 9.56 -8.03
CA ALA A 279 7.79 9.54 -7.37
C ALA A 279 6.68 9.88 -8.38
N PHE A 280 5.52 9.28 -8.21
CA PHE A 280 4.32 9.58 -8.97
C PHE A 280 3.34 10.37 -8.12
N LEU A 281 2.80 11.45 -8.65
CA LEU A 281 1.59 12.09 -8.15
C LEU A 281 0.40 11.57 -8.95
N VAL A 282 -0.58 11.03 -8.27
CA VAL A 282 -1.83 10.52 -8.85
C VAL A 282 -3.00 11.27 -8.21
N GLN A 283 -3.89 11.76 -9.05
CA GLN A 283 -5.14 12.36 -8.61
C GLN A 283 -6.30 11.67 -9.30
N VAL A 284 -7.25 11.21 -8.49
CA VAL A 284 -8.53 10.69 -8.98
C VAL A 284 -9.59 11.72 -8.64
N ARG A 285 -10.25 12.24 -9.65
CA ARG A 285 -11.25 13.31 -9.54
C ARG A 285 -12.61 12.81 -10.03
N SER A 286 -13.69 13.31 -9.46
CA SER A 286 -15.02 13.07 -10.02
C SER A 286 -15.16 13.78 -11.37
N GLY A 287 -15.49 13.04 -12.43
CA GLY A 287 -15.81 13.61 -13.72
C GLY A 287 -17.19 14.24 -13.73
N ALA A 288 -17.51 14.99 -14.79
CA ALA A 288 -18.81 15.64 -14.97
C ALA A 288 -19.99 14.63 -15.05
N ASP A 289 -19.70 13.40 -15.48
CA ASP A 289 -20.63 12.26 -15.55
C ASP A 289 -20.67 11.43 -14.26
N GLY A 290 -19.98 11.88 -13.19
CA GLY A 290 -19.84 11.18 -11.91
C GLY A 290 -18.82 10.03 -11.92
N ARG A 291 -18.21 9.73 -13.07
CA ARG A 291 -17.18 8.69 -13.15
C ARG A 291 -15.82 9.20 -12.71
N PRO A 292 -14.98 8.37 -12.08
CA PRO A 292 -13.64 8.80 -11.70
C PRO A 292 -12.74 9.01 -12.93
N THR A 293 -12.09 10.16 -12.97
CA THR A 293 -11.05 10.52 -13.94
C THR A 293 -9.69 10.46 -13.28
N LEU A 294 -8.72 9.87 -13.96
CA LEU A 294 -7.38 9.62 -13.45
C LEU A 294 -6.40 10.65 -14.04
N TRP A 295 -5.65 11.34 -13.19
CA TRP A 295 -4.65 12.33 -13.55
C TRP A 295 -3.31 11.93 -12.93
N ARG A 296 -2.21 12.16 -13.64
CA ARG A 296 -0.88 11.80 -13.14
C ARG A 296 0.20 12.76 -13.58
N THR A 297 1.26 12.87 -12.78
CA THR A 297 2.57 13.40 -13.16
C THR A 297 3.66 12.63 -12.42
N ARG A 298 4.91 12.82 -12.80
CA ARG A 298 6.05 12.11 -12.23
C ARG A 298 7.25 13.03 -12.08
N VAL A 299 8.01 12.82 -11.01
CA VAL A 299 9.38 13.33 -10.86
C VAL A 299 10.36 12.17 -10.92
N ALA A 300 11.46 12.36 -11.67
CA ALA A 300 12.42 11.29 -11.93
C ALA A 300 13.36 11.01 -10.74
N LYS A 301 13.47 11.96 -9.80
CA LYS A 301 14.35 11.85 -8.62
C LYS A 301 13.83 12.74 -7.51
N VAL A 302 13.91 12.26 -6.25
CA VAL A 302 13.64 13.07 -5.06
C VAL A 302 14.91 13.10 -4.21
N PRO A 303 15.69 14.18 -4.28
CA PRO A 303 16.94 14.30 -3.51
C PRO A 303 16.65 14.42 -2.01
N VAL A 304 17.65 14.13 -1.20
CA VAL A 304 17.57 14.31 0.25
C VAL A 304 17.59 15.81 0.58
N GLY A 305 16.72 16.25 1.48
CA GLY A 305 16.71 17.58 2.09
C GLY A 305 16.23 18.72 1.18
N SER A 306 16.07 18.49 -0.11
CA SER A 306 15.62 19.51 -1.05
C SER A 306 14.16 19.29 -1.46
N PRO A 307 13.32 20.35 -1.48
CA PRO A 307 11.95 20.23 -1.95
C PRO A 307 11.91 19.95 -3.46
N VAL A 308 11.00 19.06 -3.85
CA VAL A 308 10.68 18.78 -5.26
C VAL A 308 9.20 19.06 -5.46
N VAL A 309 8.89 19.84 -6.47
CA VAL A 309 7.53 20.25 -6.81
C VAL A 309 7.07 19.42 -8.00
N PHE A 310 5.86 18.87 -7.91
CA PHE A 310 5.25 18.23 -9.07
C PHE A 310 4.71 19.27 -10.04
N ASP A 311 4.95 19.05 -11.33
CA ASP A 311 4.22 19.76 -12.37
C ASP A 311 2.72 19.40 -12.32
N GLY A 312 1.89 20.22 -12.96
CA GLY A 312 0.44 19.95 -13.04
C GLY A 312 0.16 18.56 -13.64
N PRO A 313 -0.66 17.73 -13.00
CA PRO A 313 -0.94 16.38 -13.48
C PRO A 313 -1.74 16.42 -14.78
N HIS A 314 -1.46 15.48 -15.67
CA HIS A 314 -2.12 15.29 -16.96
C HIS A 314 -3.16 14.18 -16.87
N LEU A 315 -4.27 14.34 -17.63
CA LEU A 315 -5.29 13.30 -17.74
C LEU A 315 -4.70 12.00 -18.34
N VAL A 316 -4.96 10.89 -17.69
CA VAL A 316 -4.59 9.56 -18.19
C VAL A 316 -5.65 9.14 -19.22
N THR A 317 -5.29 9.15 -20.49
CA THR A 317 -6.15 8.70 -21.59
C THR A 317 -5.99 7.21 -21.89
N ASP A 318 -4.83 6.65 -21.55
CA ASP A 318 -4.52 5.22 -21.69
C ASP A 318 -4.01 4.68 -20.34
N ARG A 319 -4.88 3.96 -19.64
CA ARG A 319 -4.58 3.38 -18.34
C ARG A 319 -3.51 2.29 -18.43
N ASN A 320 -3.55 1.46 -19.48
CA ASN A 320 -2.58 0.36 -19.64
C ASN A 320 -1.17 0.90 -19.78
N LYS A 321 -0.98 1.95 -20.60
CA LYS A 321 0.31 2.62 -20.74
C LYS A 321 0.81 3.18 -19.40
N PHE A 322 -0.09 3.77 -18.62
CA PHE A 322 0.29 4.27 -17.29
C PHE A 322 0.64 3.14 -16.31
N TYR A 323 -0.09 2.04 -16.33
CA TYR A 323 0.26 0.86 -15.52
C TYR A 323 1.61 0.27 -15.92
N ASP A 324 1.92 0.21 -17.22
CA ASP A 324 3.23 -0.23 -17.72
C ASP A 324 4.38 0.70 -17.26
N GLU A 325 4.14 2.00 -17.10
CA GLU A 325 5.11 2.92 -16.51
C GLU A 325 5.41 2.59 -15.04
N ILE A 326 4.37 2.25 -14.25
CA ILE A 326 4.54 1.84 -12.85
C ILE A 326 5.22 0.47 -12.77
N VAL A 327 4.79 -0.49 -13.59
CA VAL A 327 5.45 -1.80 -13.69
C VAL A 327 6.93 -1.63 -14.00
N SER A 328 7.28 -0.78 -14.97
CA SER A 328 8.66 -0.51 -15.35
C SER A 328 9.47 0.07 -14.18
N GLN A 329 8.86 0.96 -13.36
CA GLN A 329 9.51 1.48 -12.16
C GLN A 329 9.75 0.35 -11.14
N LEU A 330 8.75 -0.48 -10.86
CA LEU A 330 8.87 -1.59 -9.91
C LEU A 330 9.92 -2.62 -10.36
N VAL A 331 10.02 -2.90 -11.66
CA VAL A 331 11.05 -3.76 -12.24
C VAL A 331 12.43 -3.12 -12.09
N SER A 332 12.54 -1.80 -12.26
CA SER A 332 13.83 -1.10 -12.04
C SER A 332 14.30 -1.12 -10.58
N GLU A 333 13.39 -1.32 -9.63
CA GLU A 333 13.70 -1.54 -8.21
C GLU A 333 14.06 -3.01 -7.88
N GLY A 334 13.94 -3.92 -8.85
CA GLY A 334 14.41 -5.31 -8.75
C GLY A 334 13.32 -6.38 -8.78
N LEU A 335 12.04 -6.04 -8.81
CA LEU A 335 10.98 -7.04 -8.96
C LEU A 335 11.01 -7.70 -10.34
N TYR A 336 10.60 -8.95 -10.40
CA TYR A 336 10.28 -9.58 -11.69
C TYR A 336 9.02 -8.97 -12.30
N GLU A 337 8.93 -8.96 -13.62
CA GLU A 337 7.81 -8.34 -14.32
C GLU A 337 6.45 -8.89 -13.87
N LYS A 338 6.34 -10.20 -13.65
CA LYS A 338 5.10 -10.82 -13.17
C LYS A 338 4.72 -10.34 -11.77
N GLU A 339 5.69 -10.14 -10.88
CA GLU A 339 5.45 -9.60 -9.54
C GLU A 339 4.99 -8.14 -9.61
N ALA A 340 5.67 -7.32 -10.42
CA ALA A 340 5.30 -5.92 -10.61
C ALA A 340 3.88 -5.79 -11.18
N ARG A 341 3.52 -6.61 -12.17
CA ARG A 341 2.16 -6.67 -12.70
C ARG A 341 1.14 -7.18 -11.67
N ALA A 342 1.51 -8.19 -10.88
CA ALA A 342 0.66 -8.69 -9.80
C ALA A 342 0.40 -7.60 -8.75
N MET A 343 1.41 -6.82 -8.39
CA MET A 343 1.27 -5.70 -7.47
C MET A 343 0.33 -4.61 -8.01
N VAL A 344 0.51 -4.20 -9.27
CA VAL A 344 -0.39 -3.20 -9.90
C VAL A 344 -1.82 -3.71 -9.97
N ALA A 345 -2.04 -4.98 -10.38
CA ALA A 345 -3.37 -5.59 -10.42
C ALA A 345 -4.01 -5.72 -9.02
N THR A 346 -3.21 -6.01 -8.00
CA THR A 346 -3.67 -6.07 -6.60
C THR A 346 -4.23 -4.74 -6.12
N TRP A 347 -3.65 -3.63 -6.57
CA TRP A 347 -3.97 -2.30 -6.04
C TRP A 347 -4.69 -1.38 -7.02
N GLU A 348 -5.08 -1.87 -8.21
CA GLU A 348 -5.65 -1.08 -9.29
C GLU A 348 -6.84 -0.23 -8.84
N ASP A 349 -7.78 -0.82 -8.10
CA ASP A 349 -8.97 -0.14 -7.63
C ASP A 349 -8.64 0.96 -6.62
N SER A 350 -7.86 0.66 -5.58
CA SER A 350 -7.56 1.59 -4.51
C SER A 350 -6.55 2.67 -4.91
N TRP A 351 -5.65 2.38 -5.84
CA TRP A 351 -4.66 3.35 -6.30
C TRP A 351 -5.22 4.29 -7.35
N PHE A 352 -6.10 3.80 -8.25
CA PHE A 352 -6.46 4.49 -9.50
C PHE A 352 -7.95 4.75 -9.66
N THR A 353 -8.80 4.34 -8.71
CA THR A 353 -10.24 4.60 -8.78
C THR A 353 -10.80 5.32 -7.55
N GLU A 354 -10.20 5.18 -6.38
CA GLU A 354 -10.62 5.93 -5.19
C GLU A 354 -10.30 7.42 -5.35
N ILE A 355 -11.29 8.28 -5.15
CA ILE A 355 -11.14 9.75 -5.24
C ILE A 355 -10.12 10.24 -4.21
N GLY A 356 -9.23 11.14 -4.62
CA GLY A 356 -8.22 11.74 -3.75
C GLY A 356 -6.92 12.06 -4.47
N THR A 357 -6.00 12.67 -3.73
CA THR A 357 -4.65 13.01 -4.17
C THR A 357 -3.64 12.16 -3.41
N ARG A 358 -2.78 11.46 -4.12
CA ARG A 358 -1.78 10.57 -3.52
C ARG A 358 -0.45 10.59 -4.23
N VAL A 359 0.60 10.34 -3.46
CA VAL A 359 1.96 10.20 -3.96
C VAL A 359 2.42 8.79 -3.72
N PHE A 360 3.04 8.18 -4.74
CA PHE A 360 3.70 6.87 -4.66
C PHE A 360 5.19 7.02 -4.87
N TYR A 361 5.97 6.36 -4.05
CA TYR A 361 7.40 6.17 -4.25
C TYR A 361 7.85 4.83 -3.67
N CYS A 362 8.91 4.24 -4.21
CA CYS A 362 9.52 3.05 -3.64
C CYS A 362 10.40 3.45 -2.44
N LEU A 363 10.18 2.78 -1.31
CA LEU A 363 11.00 2.98 -0.12
C LEU A 363 12.36 2.30 -0.35
N PRO A 364 13.49 2.96 -0.03
CA PRO A 364 14.80 2.32 -0.12
C PRO A 364 14.83 1.02 0.70
N GLN A 365 15.41 -0.05 0.15
CA GLN A 365 15.41 -1.37 0.81
C GLN A 365 16.00 -1.31 2.23
N ALA A 366 17.06 -0.53 2.45
CA ALA A 366 17.65 -0.37 3.78
C ALA A 366 16.64 0.16 4.81
N ALA A 367 15.78 1.12 4.43
CA ALA A 367 14.72 1.62 5.29
C ALA A 367 13.63 0.56 5.53
N THR A 368 13.32 -0.24 4.52
CA THR A 368 12.42 -1.40 4.66
C THR A 368 12.98 -2.42 5.64
N ASP A 369 14.26 -2.74 5.54
CA ASP A 369 14.94 -3.71 6.42
C ASP A 369 14.98 -3.24 7.88
N GLU A 370 15.08 -1.92 8.12
CA GLU A 370 14.98 -1.35 9.47
C GLU A 370 13.54 -1.41 10.02
N ILE A 371 12.55 -1.10 9.18
CA ILE A 371 11.13 -1.08 9.59
C ILE A 371 10.60 -2.49 9.84
N LEU A 372 10.93 -3.42 8.95
CA LEU A 372 10.46 -4.80 8.90
C LEU A 372 11.66 -5.77 8.75
N PRO A 373 12.46 -5.99 9.78
CA PRO A 373 13.53 -6.99 9.71
C PRO A 373 12.99 -8.36 9.29
N LEU A 374 13.54 -8.91 8.19
CA LEU A 374 13.18 -10.22 7.64
C LEU A 374 14.35 -11.17 7.82
N THR A 375 14.14 -12.25 8.55
CA THR A 375 15.15 -13.29 8.80
C THR A 375 14.79 -14.55 8.04
N ILE A 376 15.72 -15.05 7.22
CA ILE A 376 15.58 -16.29 6.44
C ILE A 376 16.83 -17.13 6.63
N GLU A 377 16.63 -18.40 6.99
CA GLU A 377 17.71 -19.37 7.21
C GLU A 377 17.46 -20.65 6.42
N PRO A 378 18.44 -21.11 5.60
CA PRO A 378 19.75 -20.49 5.34
C PRO A 378 19.59 -19.14 4.62
N LYS A 379 20.62 -18.27 4.76
CA LYS A 379 20.61 -16.94 4.14
C LYS A 379 20.44 -17.05 2.62
N PRO A 380 19.47 -16.34 2.02
CA PRO A 380 19.30 -16.31 0.57
C PRO A 380 20.53 -15.75 -0.15
N GLN A 381 20.76 -16.16 -1.37
CA GLN A 381 21.75 -15.55 -2.26
C GLN A 381 21.40 -14.09 -2.54
N GLN A 382 20.11 -13.83 -2.78
CA GLN A 382 19.58 -12.50 -3.05
C GLN A 382 18.28 -12.28 -2.32
N THR A 383 18.11 -11.09 -1.78
CA THR A 383 16.84 -10.60 -1.24
C THR A 383 16.52 -9.25 -1.86
N VAL A 384 15.36 -9.13 -2.50
CA VAL A 384 14.84 -7.90 -3.08
C VAL A 384 13.57 -7.54 -2.31
N ARG A 385 13.49 -6.32 -1.81
CA ARG A 385 12.33 -5.84 -1.04
C ARG A 385 11.87 -4.48 -1.58
N VAL A 386 10.72 -4.45 -2.25
CA VAL A 386 10.17 -3.26 -2.88
C VAL A 386 8.85 -2.90 -2.20
N LEU A 387 8.90 -2.00 -1.25
CA LEU A 387 7.71 -1.48 -0.58
C LEU A 387 7.38 -0.09 -1.11
N VAL A 388 6.16 0.05 -1.63
CA VAL A 388 5.64 1.31 -2.12
C VAL A 388 5.04 2.10 -0.96
N ALA A 389 5.53 3.30 -0.73
CA ALA A 389 4.88 4.25 0.15
C ALA A 389 3.77 4.98 -0.61
N ARG A 390 2.55 4.88 -0.09
CA ARG A 390 1.35 5.59 -0.55
C ARG A 390 1.03 6.70 0.44
N LEU A 391 1.23 7.93 0.01
CA LEU A 391 0.93 9.11 0.82
C LEU A 391 -0.37 9.74 0.32
N GLU A 392 -1.45 9.58 1.07
CA GLU A 392 -2.70 10.30 0.83
C GLU A 392 -2.57 11.72 1.37
N VAL A 393 -2.82 12.72 0.52
CA VAL A 393 -2.63 14.14 0.84
C VAL A 393 -3.96 14.86 0.71
N MET A 394 -4.44 15.44 1.78
CA MET A 394 -5.56 16.37 1.71
C MET A 394 -5.06 17.71 1.16
N THR A 395 -5.65 18.18 0.06
CA THR A 395 -5.39 19.53 -0.44
C THR A 395 -6.12 20.58 0.41
N LYS A 396 -5.76 21.86 0.27
CA LYS A 396 -6.51 22.95 0.92
C LYS A 396 -7.98 22.96 0.50
N SER A 397 -8.28 22.64 -0.74
CA SER A 397 -9.64 22.52 -1.24
C SER A 397 -10.39 21.37 -0.56
N ASP A 398 -9.74 20.23 -0.32
CA ASP A 398 -10.33 19.10 0.39
C ASP A 398 -10.62 19.47 1.84
N GLU A 399 -9.65 20.09 2.55
CA GLU A 399 -9.84 20.56 3.93
C GLU A 399 -11.00 21.55 4.02
N THR A 400 -11.09 22.50 3.09
CA THR A 400 -12.18 23.50 3.04
C THR A 400 -13.53 22.83 2.82
N ARG A 401 -13.63 21.94 1.83
CA ARG A 401 -14.88 21.21 1.53
C ARG A 401 -15.37 20.40 2.72
N VAL A 402 -14.46 19.73 3.43
CA VAL A 402 -14.78 18.96 4.63
C VAL A 402 -15.30 19.88 5.73
N LEU A 403 -14.64 21.01 6.00
CA LEU A 403 -15.07 22.00 7.00
C LEU A 403 -16.45 22.60 6.66
N GLU A 404 -16.70 22.92 5.39
CA GLU A 404 -17.99 23.44 4.93
C GLU A 404 -19.12 22.40 5.13
N THR A 405 -18.85 21.14 4.80
CA THR A 405 -19.84 20.06 5.00
C THR A 405 -20.16 19.87 6.48
N ILE A 406 -19.16 19.91 7.35
CA ILE A 406 -19.34 19.84 8.81
C ILE A 406 -20.10 21.06 9.32
N GLY A 407 -19.77 22.27 8.81
CA GLY A 407 -20.49 23.49 9.18
C GLY A 407 -21.96 23.44 8.85
N LYS A 408 -22.34 22.96 7.65
CA LYS A 408 -23.72 22.73 7.26
C LYS A 408 -24.42 21.74 8.21
N SER A 409 -23.77 20.61 8.51
CA SER A 409 -24.29 19.62 9.46
C SER A 409 -24.54 20.22 10.85
N ALA A 410 -23.64 21.08 11.33
CA ALA A 410 -23.78 21.76 12.63
C ALA A 410 -25.00 22.68 12.67
N VAL A 411 -25.21 23.44 11.59
CA VAL A 411 -26.41 24.33 11.48
C VAL A 411 -27.72 23.51 11.47
N GLU A 412 -27.81 22.52 10.58
CA GLU A 412 -28.96 21.63 10.47
C GLU A 412 -29.27 20.94 11.81
N ARG A 413 -28.25 20.45 12.51
CA ARG A 413 -28.40 19.85 13.82
C ARG A 413 -28.97 20.86 14.85
N THR A 414 -28.44 22.08 14.85
CA THR A 414 -28.88 23.14 15.75
C THR A 414 -30.37 23.49 15.54
N GLU A 415 -30.79 23.55 14.28
CA GLU A 415 -32.21 23.81 13.93
C GLU A 415 -33.13 22.66 14.37
N ARG A 416 -32.68 21.40 14.19
CA ARG A 416 -33.42 20.22 14.65
C ARG A 416 -33.57 20.20 16.18
N ILE A 417 -32.51 20.56 16.93
CA ILE A 417 -32.59 20.67 18.40
C ILE A 417 -33.59 21.74 18.80
N LYS A 418 -33.60 22.92 18.18
CA LYS A 418 -34.56 24.00 18.45
C LYS A 418 -35.98 23.56 18.14
N ALA A 419 -36.20 22.91 17.00
CA ALA A 419 -37.53 22.43 16.60
C ALA A 419 -38.06 21.34 17.53
N ALA A 420 -37.22 20.54 18.14
CA ALA A 420 -37.61 19.47 19.06
C ALA A 420 -38.08 19.97 20.43
N GLY A 421 -37.83 21.26 20.80
CA GLY A 421 -38.34 21.86 22.02
C GLY A 421 -37.98 21.12 23.32
N GLY A 422 -36.84 20.42 23.36
CA GLY A 422 -36.39 19.63 24.50
C GLY A 422 -36.73 18.13 24.43
N ALA A 423 -37.44 17.68 23.39
CA ALA A 423 -37.64 16.26 23.14
C ALA A 423 -36.31 15.60 22.66
N ARG A 424 -36.20 14.31 22.92
CA ARG A 424 -35.04 13.54 22.41
C ARG A 424 -35.08 13.55 20.88
N ILE A 425 -34.01 14.04 20.27
CA ILE A 425 -33.82 13.96 18.81
C ILE A 425 -33.08 12.70 18.43
N GLU A 426 -33.48 12.10 17.33
CA GLU A 426 -32.71 11.04 16.68
C GLU A 426 -31.41 11.63 16.15
N GLU A 427 -30.31 10.89 16.29
CA GLU A 427 -28.99 11.31 15.83
C GLU A 427 -29.00 11.47 14.31
N ALA A 428 -28.55 12.64 13.82
CA ALA A 428 -28.46 12.87 12.39
C ALA A 428 -27.42 11.94 11.74
N PRO A 429 -27.71 11.36 10.57
CA PRO A 429 -26.76 10.53 9.86
C PRO A 429 -25.51 11.34 9.47
N ILE A 430 -24.40 10.63 9.26
CA ILE A 430 -23.19 11.23 8.73
C ILE A 430 -23.47 11.72 7.30
N PRO A 431 -23.11 12.97 6.94
CA PRO A 431 -23.30 13.48 5.58
C PRO A 431 -22.69 12.54 4.52
N ALA A 432 -23.45 12.30 3.45
CA ALA A 432 -23.06 11.39 2.37
C ALA A 432 -21.71 11.76 1.74
N ASP A 433 -21.42 13.06 1.61
CA ASP A 433 -20.14 13.56 1.08
C ASP A 433 -18.94 13.15 1.95
N LEU A 434 -19.13 13.05 3.28
CA LEU A 434 -18.09 12.57 4.18
C LEU A 434 -17.92 11.05 4.10
N LEU A 435 -19.03 10.29 3.95
CA LEU A 435 -18.97 8.84 3.75
C LEU A 435 -18.34 8.47 2.40
N ALA A 436 -18.56 9.31 1.37
CA ALA A 436 -17.94 9.12 0.04
C ALA A 436 -16.42 9.25 0.04
N LEU A 437 -15.81 9.81 1.09
CA LEU A 437 -14.36 9.82 1.28
C LEU A 437 -13.79 8.43 1.59
N GLY A 438 -14.64 7.44 1.89
CA GLY A 438 -14.21 6.07 2.17
C GLY A 438 -13.19 6.02 3.30
N ARG A 439 -12.01 5.44 3.04
CA ARG A 439 -10.93 5.34 4.03
C ARG A 439 -10.35 6.68 4.49
N LEU A 440 -10.55 7.76 3.74
CA LEU A 440 -10.13 9.10 4.11
C LEU A 440 -11.11 9.79 5.07
N ALA A 441 -12.33 9.29 5.26
CA ALA A 441 -13.36 9.96 6.08
C ALA A 441 -12.92 10.18 7.53
N GLU A 442 -12.39 9.17 8.20
CA GLU A 442 -11.93 9.29 9.59
C GLU A 442 -10.76 10.28 9.74
N PRO A 443 -9.64 10.15 8.98
CA PRO A 443 -8.56 11.13 9.07
C PRO A 443 -8.99 12.54 8.66
N ALA A 444 -9.92 12.70 7.72
CA ALA A 444 -10.46 14.00 7.33
C ALA A 444 -11.26 14.66 8.46
N LEU A 445 -12.12 13.93 9.17
CA LEU A 445 -12.85 14.41 10.34
C LEU A 445 -11.89 14.77 11.49
N ALA A 446 -10.89 13.94 11.75
CA ALA A 446 -9.87 14.22 12.76
C ALA A 446 -9.08 15.50 12.41
N ARG A 447 -8.72 15.66 11.14
CA ARG A 447 -8.06 16.87 10.63
C ARG A 447 -8.95 18.10 10.79
N ALA A 448 -10.22 18.03 10.36
CA ALA A 448 -11.16 19.12 10.48
C ALA A 448 -11.31 19.58 11.94
N LYS A 449 -11.45 18.63 12.89
CA LYS A 449 -11.47 18.94 14.32
C LYS A 449 -10.24 19.72 14.76
N SER A 450 -9.06 19.40 14.23
CA SER A 450 -7.78 20.03 14.63
C SER A 450 -7.58 21.43 14.07
N ILE A 451 -8.15 21.74 12.88
CA ILE A 451 -7.95 23.01 12.16
C ILE A 451 -9.16 23.94 12.20
N ALA A 452 -10.33 23.47 12.66
CA ALA A 452 -11.54 24.28 12.75
C ALA A 452 -11.33 25.48 13.69
N ARG A 453 -11.65 26.68 13.20
CA ARG A 453 -11.59 27.92 13.97
C ARG A 453 -12.82 28.11 14.86
N GLU A 454 -13.98 27.69 14.34
CA GLU A 454 -15.25 27.81 15.03
C GLU A 454 -15.49 26.61 15.95
N GLU A 455 -15.89 26.88 17.20
CA GLU A 455 -16.16 25.83 18.19
C GLU A 455 -17.32 24.93 17.79
N THR A 456 -18.34 25.49 17.12
CA THR A 456 -19.48 24.73 16.58
C THR A 456 -19.06 23.69 15.56
N VAL A 457 -18.16 24.06 14.63
CA VAL A 457 -17.61 23.15 13.62
C VAL A 457 -16.71 22.09 14.28
N ARG A 458 -15.91 22.48 15.28
CA ARG A 458 -15.04 21.56 16.02
C ARG A 458 -15.85 20.49 16.77
N THR A 459 -16.90 20.94 17.49
CA THR A 459 -17.79 20.04 18.24
C THR A 459 -18.53 19.09 17.30
N GLU A 460 -19.01 19.58 16.16
CA GLU A 460 -19.70 18.73 15.18
C GLU A 460 -18.73 17.74 14.52
N ALA A 461 -17.50 18.15 14.19
CA ALA A 461 -16.46 17.26 13.69
C ALA A 461 -16.18 16.11 14.69
N GLU A 462 -16.11 16.42 15.99
CA GLU A 462 -15.91 15.42 17.03
C GLU A 462 -17.11 14.45 17.13
N ARG A 463 -18.33 14.98 17.07
CA ARG A 463 -19.55 14.14 17.08
C ARG A 463 -19.57 13.18 15.88
N LEU A 464 -19.35 13.70 14.67
CA LEU A 464 -19.34 12.91 13.44
C LEU A 464 -18.21 11.85 13.46
N LEU A 465 -17.05 12.22 13.99
CA LEU A 465 -15.94 11.30 14.17
C LEU A 465 -16.31 10.15 15.11
N ASN A 466 -16.93 10.46 16.25
CA ASN A 466 -17.37 9.45 17.21
C ASN A 466 -18.47 8.56 16.62
N GLN A 467 -19.43 9.14 15.88
CA GLN A 467 -20.48 8.39 15.20
C GLN A 467 -19.88 7.43 14.16
N LEU A 468 -19.00 7.91 13.26
CA LEU A 468 -18.31 7.07 12.29
C LEU A 468 -17.56 5.93 12.98
N GLN A 469 -16.91 6.24 14.08
CA GLN A 469 -16.16 5.25 14.86
C GLN A 469 -17.07 4.18 15.48
N ASN A 470 -18.23 4.53 15.94
CA ASN A 470 -19.20 3.58 16.48
C ASN A 470 -19.81 2.70 15.38
N GLU A 471 -20.15 3.29 14.23
CA GLU A 471 -20.68 2.53 13.09
C GLU A 471 -19.67 1.51 12.56
N LEU A 472 -18.36 1.85 12.55
CA LEU A 472 -17.30 0.92 12.15
C LEU A 472 -17.00 -0.17 13.19
N GLN A 473 -17.42 0.00 14.45
CA GLN A 473 -17.27 -1.02 15.49
C GLN A 473 -18.44 -2.03 15.52
N THR A 474 -19.60 -1.62 14.98
CA THR A 474 -20.81 -2.45 14.99
C THR A 474 -21.01 -3.29 13.73
N ARG A 475 -20.19 -3.06 12.70
CA ARG A 475 -20.12 -3.86 11.47
C ARG A 475 -19.09 -4.98 11.62
#